data_1e330a51b5e07fe98ec230c3a6769e61
#
_entry.id   1e330a51b5e07fe98ec230c3a6769e61
#
_cell.length_a   1.000
_cell.length_b   1.000
_cell.length_c   1.000
_cell.angle_alpha   90.00
_cell.angle_beta   90.00
_cell.angle_gamma   90.00
#
_symmetry.space_group_name_H-M   'P 1'
#
loop_
_entity.id
_entity.type
_entity.pdbx_description
1 polymer ?
#
loop_
_entity_poly.entity_id
_entity_poly.type
_entity_poly.pdbx_seq_one_letter_code
_entity_poly.pdbx_strand_id
1 'polypeptide(L)'
;MENLYAVQTLASTKVADALNRHRAATHPPLRVLVQVNTSGEAAKGGVAPGPADEAGRCGMAQLATHVVRACPRLRLVGLMTIGEAGAGERDFEVLKEARDRLVRALPADGAWSEDVEGDGVDGVVSGVEGAPPGTRRKLMLSMGMSGDFELALSAGSDIVRVGTGIFGSRPQKKA
;
A
#
# COMPACT_ATOMS: atom_id res chain seq x y z
N MET A 1 -3.28 -8.36 19.11
CA MET A 1 -4.16 -7.69 18.14
C MET A 1 -4.82 -8.76 17.26
N GLU A 2 -5.85 -9.39 17.83
CA GLU A 2 -6.49 -10.56 17.18
C GLU A 2 -7.33 -10.17 15.97
N ASN A 3 -8.04 -9.05 16.08
CA ASN A 3 -8.99 -8.59 15.07
C ASN A 3 -8.42 -7.58 14.05
N LEU A 4 -7.09 -7.42 13.99
CA LEU A 4 -6.47 -6.53 13.02
C LEU A 4 -6.39 -7.22 11.64
N TYR A 5 -7.13 -6.69 10.68
CA TYR A 5 -7.20 -7.22 9.32
C TYR A 5 -6.01 -6.79 8.47
N ALA A 6 -5.70 -5.49 8.47
CA ALA A 6 -4.60 -4.94 7.68
C ALA A 6 -3.98 -3.69 8.33
N VAL A 7 -2.71 -3.43 8.03
CA VAL A 7 -2.02 -2.16 8.32
C VAL A 7 -1.67 -1.50 6.99
N GLN A 8 -2.19 -0.29 6.77
CA GLN A 8 -1.99 0.44 5.50
C GLN A 8 -0.89 1.51 5.56
N THR A 9 -0.29 1.73 6.73
CA THR A 9 0.66 2.82 6.99
C THR A 9 2.08 2.32 7.23
N LEU A 10 2.46 1.20 6.59
CA LEU A 10 3.79 0.65 6.76
C LEU A 10 4.82 1.50 6.01
N ALA A 11 5.71 2.16 6.75
CA ALA A 11 6.68 3.10 6.19
C ALA A 11 8.13 2.86 6.63
N SER A 12 8.43 1.76 7.35
CA SER A 12 9.80 1.44 7.74
C SER A 12 9.99 -0.05 8.06
N THR A 13 11.21 -0.55 7.88
CA THR A 13 11.61 -1.92 8.26
C THR A 13 11.47 -2.14 9.76
N LYS A 14 11.79 -1.13 10.59
CA LYS A 14 11.61 -1.21 12.05
C LYS A 14 10.15 -1.50 12.44
N VAL A 15 9.19 -0.85 11.78
CA VAL A 15 7.76 -1.12 12.03
C VAL A 15 7.36 -2.50 11.49
N ALA A 16 7.87 -2.90 10.32
CA ALA A 16 7.64 -4.24 9.77
C ALA A 16 8.12 -5.32 10.75
N ASP A 17 9.34 -5.20 11.26
CA ASP A 17 9.92 -6.15 12.23
C ASP A 17 9.10 -6.21 13.53
N ALA A 18 8.64 -5.05 14.01
CA ALA A 18 7.80 -4.98 15.21
C ALA A 18 6.45 -5.70 14.97
N LEU A 19 5.79 -5.43 13.86
CA LEU A 19 4.52 -6.10 13.50
C LEU A 19 4.73 -7.60 13.34
N ASN A 20 5.78 -8.01 12.63
CA ASN A 20 6.13 -9.42 12.42
C ASN A 20 6.38 -10.14 13.75
N ARG A 21 7.15 -9.53 14.67
CA ARG A 21 7.44 -10.10 15.99
C ARG A 21 6.20 -10.29 16.85
N HIS A 22 5.31 -9.29 16.83
CA HIS A 22 4.12 -9.28 17.69
C HIS A 22 2.89 -9.96 17.07
N ARG A 23 2.93 -10.37 15.81
CA ARG A 23 1.87 -11.22 15.22
C ARG A 23 2.03 -12.64 15.71
N ALA A 24 1.00 -13.17 16.38
CA ALA A 24 1.04 -14.55 16.86
C ALA A 24 1.13 -15.55 15.69
N ALA A 25 1.91 -16.63 15.86
CA ALA A 25 2.08 -17.65 14.83
C ALA A 25 0.79 -18.46 14.56
N THR A 26 -0.16 -18.41 15.49
CA THR A 26 -1.48 -19.05 15.37
C THR A 26 -2.47 -18.27 14.50
N HIS A 27 -2.12 -17.04 14.13
CA HIS A 27 -2.95 -16.20 13.27
C HIS A 27 -2.44 -16.21 11.83
N PRO A 28 -3.31 -16.04 10.83
CA PRO A 28 -2.89 -15.81 9.45
C PRO A 28 -1.92 -14.62 9.37
N PRO A 29 -1.01 -14.58 8.39
CA PRO A 29 -0.12 -13.45 8.19
C PRO A 29 -0.90 -12.13 8.10
N LEU A 30 -0.42 -11.09 8.81
CA LEU A 30 -1.05 -9.77 8.82
C LEU A 30 -0.84 -9.09 7.47
N ARG A 31 -1.92 -8.70 6.83
CA ARG A 31 -1.88 -7.93 5.58
C ARG A 31 -1.26 -6.57 5.83
N VAL A 32 -0.33 -6.16 4.96
CA VAL A 32 0.30 -4.84 5.05
C VAL A 32 0.34 -4.16 3.68
N LEU A 33 0.06 -2.87 3.67
CA LEU A 33 0.29 -2.00 2.52
C LEU A 33 1.44 -1.05 2.85
N VAL A 34 2.37 -0.90 1.92
CA VAL A 34 3.45 0.07 2.06
C VAL A 34 2.91 1.47 1.77
N GLN A 35 3.10 2.38 2.71
CA GLN A 35 2.77 3.79 2.51
C GLN A 35 3.86 4.47 1.69
N VAL A 36 3.48 5.00 0.52
CA VAL A 36 4.35 5.70 -0.41
C VAL A 36 4.09 7.20 -0.35
N ASN A 37 5.14 7.99 -0.26
CA ASN A 37 5.07 9.44 -0.36
C ASN A 37 5.09 9.85 -1.84
N THR A 38 3.93 10.02 -2.44
CA THR A 38 3.76 10.36 -3.86
C THR A 38 3.91 11.84 -4.14
N SER A 39 3.61 12.71 -3.15
CA SER A 39 3.74 14.17 -3.29
C SER A 39 5.17 14.69 -3.20
N GLY A 40 6.06 13.91 -2.56
CA GLY A 40 7.43 14.35 -2.27
C GLY A 40 7.56 15.32 -1.09
N GLU A 41 6.45 15.72 -0.46
CA GLU A 41 6.47 16.61 0.71
C GLU A 41 7.09 15.91 1.93
N ALA A 42 8.08 16.54 2.54
CA ALA A 42 8.77 16.00 3.74
C ALA A 42 7.83 15.81 4.95
N ALA A 43 6.77 16.62 5.04
CA ALA A 43 5.77 16.56 6.11
C ALA A 43 4.81 15.36 5.96
N LYS A 44 4.72 14.76 4.77
CA LYS A 44 3.89 13.59 4.52
C LYS A 44 4.68 12.32 4.77
N GLY A 45 4.13 11.44 5.60
CA GLY A 45 4.74 10.15 5.90
C GLY A 45 4.74 9.23 4.67
N GLY A 46 5.61 8.23 4.70
CA GLY A 46 5.74 7.24 3.64
C GLY A 46 7.17 7.08 3.16
N VAL A 47 7.43 6.03 2.40
CA VAL A 47 8.72 5.78 1.75
C VAL A 47 8.75 6.42 0.35
N ALA A 48 9.95 6.67 -0.17
CA ALA A 48 10.09 7.14 -1.54
C ALA A 48 9.55 6.11 -2.56
N PRO A 49 8.89 6.53 -3.66
CA PRO A 49 8.35 5.63 -4.68
C PRO A 49 9.42 4.92 -5.52
N GLY A 50 10.67 5.36 -5.41
CA GLY A 50 11.85 4.82 -6.08
C GLY A 50 12.80 4.05 -5.15
N PRO A 51 14.09 4.01 -5.48
CA PRO A 51 15.15 3.58 -4.59
C PRO A 51 15.22 4.48 -3.35
N ALA A 52 16.09 4.14 -2.38
CA ALA A 52 16.34 5.02 -1.24
C ALA A 52 16.66 6.45 -1.72
N ASP A 53 16.13 7.44 -1.01
CA ASP A 53 16.41 8.83 -1.36
C ASP A 53 17.82 9.24 -0.96
N GLU A 54 18.24 10.46 -1.35
CA GLU A 54 19.56 11.01 -1.04
C GLU A 54 19.82 11.13 0.48
N ALA A 55 18.77 11.20 1.29
CA ALA A 55 18.84 11.16 2.74
C ALA A 55 18.95 9.73 3.32
N GLY A 56 19.06 8.70 2.46
CA GLY A 56 19.18 7.31 2.87
C GLY A 56 17.88 6.70 3.43
N ARG A 57 16.73 7.36 3.25
CA ARG A 57 15.45 6.80 3.67
C ARG A 57 15.12 5.60 2.78
N CYS A 58 14.65 4.54 3.42
CA CYS A 58 14.30 3.29 2.75
C CYS A 58 13.32 3.56 1.61
N GLY A 59 13.67 3.12 0.43
CA GLY A 59 12.78 3.15 -0.71
C GLY A 59 11.70 2.06 -0.62
N MET A 60 10.63 2.26 -1.38
CA MET A 60 9.50 1.32 -1.45
C MET A 60 9.95 -0.13 -1.74
N ALA A 61 10.80 -0.32 -2.74
CA ALA A 61 11.26 -1.64 -3.13
C ALA A 61 12.08 -2.35 -2.04
N GLN A 62 12.90 -1.60 -1.30
CA GLN A 62 13.67 -2.15 -0.18
C GLN A 62 12.75 -2.62 0.95
N LEU A 63 11.77 -1.78 1.34
CA LEU A 63 10.81 -2.13 2.38
C LEU A 63 9.94 -3.33 1.97
N ALA A 64 9.43 -3.32 0.75
CA ALA A 64 8.61 -4.42 0.22
C ALA A 64 9.40 -5.74 0.19
N THR A 65 10.65 -5.71 -0.31
CA THR A 65 11.52 -6.90 -0.32
C THR A 65 11.82 -7.40 1.09
N HIS A 66 12.05 -6.49 2.05
CA HIS A 66 12.25 -6.85 3.45
C HIS A 66 11.01 -7.55 4.03
N VAL A 67 9.81 -7.02 3.77
CA VAL A 67 8.56 -7.66 4.20
C VAL A 67 8.44 -9.07 3.65
N VAL A 68 8.67 -9.24 2.34
CA VAL A 68 8.50 -10.53 1.65
C VAL A 68 9.53 -11.57 2.10
N ARG A 69 10.78 -11.16 2.35
CA ARG A 69 11.88 -12.09 2.66
C ARG A 69 12.12 -12.33 4.15
N ALA A 70 11.89 -11.30 4.97
CA ALA A 70 12.27 -11.31 6.39
C ALA A 70 11.10 -11.34 7.36
N CYS A 71 9.86 -11.13 6.89
CA CYS A 71 8.68 -11.01 7.76
C CYS A 71 7.62 -12.08 7.47
N PRO A 72 7.87 -13.37 7.81
CA PRO A 72 6.96 -14.48 7.44
C PRO A 72 5.56 -14.38 8.06
N ARG A 73 5.35 -13.53 9.07
CA ARG A 73 4.04 -13.28 9.68
C ARG A 73 3.33 -12.04 9.10
N LEU A 74 3.92 -11.44 8.08
CA LEU A 74 3.32 -10.36 7.30
C LEU A 74 3.07 -10.82 5.86
N ARG A 75 2.06 -10.26 5.23
CA ARG A 75 1.76 -10.45 3.81
C ARG A 75 1.67 -9.08 3.15
N LEU A 76 2.55 -8.82 2.20
CA LEU A 76 2.48 -7.61 1.38
C LEU A 76 1.31 -7.73 0.40
N VAL A 77 0.30 -6.88 0.53
CA VAL A 77 -0.91 -6.93 -0.29
C VAL A 77 -1.12 -5.68 -1.15
N GLY A 78 -0.34 -4.63 -0.96
CA GLY A 78 -0.52 -3.43 -1.76
C GLY A 78 0.32 -2.23 -1.35
N LEU A 79 0.00 -1.12 -1.97
CA LEU A 79 0.56 0.20 -1.70
C LEU A 79 -0.55 1.16 -1.26
N MET A 80 -0.19 2.15 -0.46
CA MET A 80 -1.10 3.21 -0.02
C MET A 80 -0.43 4.57 -0.16
N THR A 81 -1.20 5.59 -0.48
CA THR A 81 -0.75 6.98 -0.36
C THR A 81 -1.80 7.87 0.30
N ILE A 82 -1.32 8.88 1.01
CA ILE A 82 -2.19 9.96 1.51
C ILE A 82 -2.36 11.03 0.42
N GLY A 83 -1.34 11.25 -0.40
CA GLY A 83 -1.34 12.25 -1.46
C GLY A 83 -1.32 13.70 -0.96
N GLU A 84 -1.23 14.63 -1.88
CA GLU A 84 -1.39 16.06 -1.65
C GLU A 84 -2.86 16.48 -1.85
N ALA A 85 -3.36 17.38 -1.02
CA ALA A 85 -4.72 17.88 -1.19
C ALA A 85 -4.86 18.62 -2.52
N GLY A 86 -5.73 18.13 -3.41
CA GLY A 86 -5.97 18.71 -4.73
C GLY A 86 -5.06 18.23 -5.86
N ALA A 87 -4.04 17.39 -5.58
CA ALA A 87 -3.16 16.82 -6.61
C ALA A 87 -3.54 15.39 -7.02
N GLY A 88 -4.74 14.95 -6.72
CA GLY A 88 -5.20 13.55 -6.77
C GLY A 88 -4.73 12.76 -8.00
N GLU A 89 -4.97 13.22 -9.22
CA GLU A 89 -4.58 12.50 -10.44
C GLU A 89 -3.07 12.21 -10.50
N ARG A 90 -2.26 13.23 -10.25
CA ARG A 90 -0.79 13.09 -10.29
C ARG A 90 -0.31 12.06 -9.26
N ASP A 91 -0.79 12.15 -8.03
CA ASP A 91 -0.37 11.27 -6.95
C ASP A 91 -0.85 9.83 -7.18
N PHE A 92 -2.02 9.66 -7.79
CA PHE A 92 -2.55 8.34 -8.15
C PHE A 92 -1.72 7.70 -9.27
N GLU A 93 -1.32 8.44 -10.30
CA GLU A 93 -0.44 7.92 -11.35
C GLU A 93 0.94 7.52 -10.79
N VAL A 94 1.54 8.35 -9.92
CA VAL A 94 2.80 7.99 -9.25
C VAL A 94 2.66 6.69 -8.45
N LEU A 95 1.54 6.48 -7.76
CA LEU A 95 1.33 5.24 -7.00
C LEU A 95 1.13 4.03 -7.91
N LYS A 96 0.42 4.17 -9.03
CA LYS A 96 0.23 3.12 -10.04
C LYS A 96 1.56 2.70 -10.65
N GLU A 97 2.36 3.65 -11.10
CA GLU A 97 3.69 3.39 -11.63
C GLU A 97 4.62 2.72 -10.59
N ALA A 98 4.51 3.16 -9.32
CA ALA A 98 5.26 2.56 -8.23
C ALA A 98 4.87 1.09 -8.02
N ARG A 99 3.57 0.76 -8.05
CA ARG A 99 3.06 -0.61 -8.01
C ARG A 99 3.62 -1.45 -9.16
N ASP A 100 3.56 -0.95 -10.37
CA ASP A 100 3.96 -1.70 -11.57
C ASP A 100 5.47 -1.96 -11.58
N ARG A 101 6.26 -1.00 -11.10
CA ARG A 101 7.71 -1.21 -10.87
C ARG A 101 7.97 -2.25 -9.79
N LEU A 102 7.21 -2.19 -8.69
CA LEU A 102 7.38 -3.11 -7.57
C LEU A 102 7.05 -4.55 -7.97
N VAL A 103 5.94 -4.77 -8.68
CA VAL A 103 5.54 -6.11 -9.15
C VAL A 103 6.64 -6.76 -10.02
N ARG A 104 7.31 -5.96 -10.86
CA ARG A 104 8.44 -6.45 -11.68
C ARG A 104 9.70 -6.76 -10.87
N ALA A 105 9.88 -6.11 -9.73
CA ALA A 105 11.07 -6.26 -8.88
C ALA A 105 10.92 -7.36 -7.81
N LEU A 106 9.69 -7.73 -7.45
CA LEU A 106 9.45 -8.73 -6.42
C LEU A 106 9.72 -10.15 -6.93
N PRO A 107 10.25 -11.04 -6.08
CA PRO A 107 10.54 -12.41 -6.48
C PRO A 107 9.26 -13.18 -6.81
N ALA A 108 9.30 -13.99 -7.87
CA ALA A 108 8.13 -14.75 -8.35
C ALA A 108 7.64 -15.81 -7.34
N ASP A 109 8.51 -16.28 -6.46
CA ASP A 109 8.27 -17.30 -5.42
C ASP A 109 7.90 -16.71 -4.06
N GLY A 110 7.85 -15.39 -3.93
CA GLY A 110 7.59 -14.71 -2.66
C GLY A 110 6.12 -14.75 -2.23
N ALA A 111 5.86 -14.76 -0.91
CA ALA A 111 4.55 -14.64 -0.30
C ALA A 111 4.03 -13.18 -0.37
N TRP A 112 3.83 -12.68 -1.56
CA TRP A 112 3.23 -11.38 -1.81
C TRP A 112 2.09 -11.55 -2.80
N SER A 113 1.10 -10.75 -2.71
CA SER A 113 -0.19 -10.77 -3.40
C SER A 113 -1.31 -11.44 -2.62
N GLU A 114 -2.52 -11.09 -2.93
CA GLU A 114 -3.67 -11.88 -2.57
C GLU A 114 -3.93 -12.91 -3.66
N ASP A 115 -3.92 -14.18 -3.27
CA ASP A 115 -4.77 -15.15 -3.90
C ASP A 115 -6.17 -14.76 -3.44
N VAL A 116 -6.92 -14.12 -4.30
CA VAL A 116 -8.33 -13.80 -4.04
C VAL A 116 -9.11 -15.10 -4.22
N GLU A 117 -9.02 -15.97 -3.21
CA GLU A 117 -10.03 -17.00 -3.03
C GLU A 117 -11.17 -16.38 -2.22
N GLY A 118 -12.25 -16.06 -2.90
CA GLY A 118 -13.57 -16.35 -2.34
C GLY A 118 -14.32 -15.28 -1.63
N ASP A 119 -14.12 -13.98 -1.73
CA ASP A 119 -15.16 -13.01 -1.37
C ASP A 119 -15.33 -11.96 -2.47
N GLY A 120 -16.15 -12.36 -3.43
CA GLY A 120 -17.15 -11.58 -4.17
C GLY A 120 -16.86 -10.15 -4.61
N VAL A 121 -15.62 -9.72 -4.66
CA VAL A 121 -15.26 -8.49 -5.36
C VAL A 121 -14.60 -8.89 -6.66
N ASP A 122 -15.32 -8.78 -7.74
CA ASP A 122 -14.82 -8.99 -9.10
C ASP A 122 -13.58 -8.12 -9.30
N GLY A 123 -12.42 -8.71 -9.00
CA GLY A 123 -11.13 -8.07 -9.16
C GLY A 123 -10.83 -7.92 -10.63
N VAL A 124 -10.95 -6.70 -11.14
CA VAL A 124 -10.42 -6.36 -12.45
C VAL A 124 -8.91 -6.64 -12.40
N VAL A 125 -8.54 -7.74 -13.03
CA VAL A 125 -7.14 -8.14 -13.18
C VAL A 125 -6.51 -7.22 -14.22
N SER A 126 -5.88 -6.16 -13.78
CA SER A 126 -4.93 -5.45 -14.64
C SER A 126 -3.69 -6.34 -14.76
N GLY A 127 -3.61 -7.09 -15.87
CA GLY A 127 -2.43 -7.84 -16.21
C GLY A 127 -1.25 -6.89 -16.30
N VAL A 128 -0.20 -7.15 -15.54
CA VAL A 128 1.09 -6.50 -15.77
C VAL A 128 1.61 -7.10 -17.07
N GLU A 129 1.77 -6.29 -18.10
CA GLU A 129 2.36 -6.71 -19.37
C GLU A 129 3.74 -7.30 -19.10
N GLY A 130 3.94 -8.58 -19.44
CA GLY A 130 5.21 -9.30 -19.24
C GLY A 130 5.26 -10.24 -18.03
N ALA A 131 4.19 -10.41 -17.27
CA ALA A 131 4.12 -11.47 -16.26
C ALA A 131 3.87 -12.84 -16.91
N PRO A 132 4.45 -13.95 -16.37
CA PRO A 132 4.24 -15.28 -16.91
C PRO A 132 2.75 -15.64 -17.00
N PRO A 133 2.30 -16.41 -18.04
CA PRO A 133 0.94 -16.84 -18.17
C PRO A 133 0.47 -17.62 -16.94
N GLY A 134 -0.62 -17.17 -16.32
CA GLY A 134 -1.20 -17.82 -15.13
C GLY A 134 -0.87 -17.18 -13.79
N THR A 135 0.07 -16.23 -13.72
CA THR A 135 0.42 -15.54 -12.47
C THR A 135 -0.43 -14.28 -12.30
N ARG A 136 -1.61 -14.42 -11.74
CA ARG A 136 -2.47 -13.30 -11.37
C ARG A 136 -2.08 -12.78 -9.98
N ARG A 137 -1.02 -11.97 -9.91
CA ARG A 137 -0.60 -11.35 -8.67
C ARG A 137 -0.91 -9.86 -8.73
N LYS A 138 -1.88 -9.42 -7.95
CA LYS A 138 -2.28 -8.02 -7.86
C LYS A 138 -1.84 -7.43 -6.52
N LEU A 139 -1.07 -6.34 -6.55
CA LEU A 139 -0.94 -5.47 -5.39
C LEU A 139 -2.05 -4.42 -5.43
N MET A 140 -2.84 -4.36 -4.36
CA MET A 140 -3.92 -3.39 -4.20
C MET A 140 -3.39 -1.96 -4.11
N LEU A 141 -4.20 -1.01 -4.57
CA LEU A 141 -3.96 0.42 -4.40
C LEU A 141 -4.97 1.00 -3.41
N SER A 142 -4.47 1.57 -2.31
CA SER A 142 -5.28 2.34 -1.37
C SER A 142 -4.98 3.82 -1.55
N MET A 143 -5.85 4.51 -2.25
CA MET A 143 -5.74 5.93 -2.57
C MET A 143 -7.12 6.57 -2.64
N GLY A 144 -7.19 7.89 -2.45
CA GLY A 144 -8.45 8.64 -2.40
C GLY A 144 -9.03 8.77 -0.99
N MET A 145 -9.51 9.97 -0.70
CA MET A 145 -10.17 10.36 0.53
C MET A 145 -11.49 11.05 0.22
N SER A 146 -12.17 11.60 1.21
CA SER A 146 -13.51 12.21 1.04
C SER A 146 -13.62 13.26 -0.06
N GLY A 147 -12.55 13.94 -0.42
CA GLY A 147 -12.55 14.99 -1.44
C GLY A 147 -12.24 14.51 -2.85
N ASP A 148 -11.73 13.29 -3.03
CA ASP A 148 -11.19 12.81 -4.31
C ASP A 148 -11.42 11.30 -4.55
N PHE A 149 -12.27 10.65 -3.74
CA PHE A 149 -12.45 9.19 -3.84
C PHE A 149 -13.07 8.75 -5.18
N GLU A 150 -13.93 9.57 -5.81
CA GLU A 150 -14.52 9.26 -7.12
C GLU A 150 -13.44 9.25 -8.21
N LEU A 151 -12.54 10.22 -8.16
CA LEU A 151 -11.39 10.29 -9.04
C LEU A 151 -10.44 9.08 -8.80
N ALA A 152 -10.20 8.74 -7.54
CA ALA A 152 -9.39 7.58 -7.19
C ALA A 152 -9.99 6.27 -7.70
N LEU A 153 -11.31 6.08 -7.61
CA LEU A 153 -11.99 4.91 -8.17
C LEU A 153 -11.83 4.86 -9.70
N SER A 154 -12.02 5.99 -10.37
CA SER A 154 -11.82 6.09 -11.83
C SER A 154 -10.37 5.80 -12.23
N ALA A 155 -9.40 6.13 -11.37
CA ALA A 155 -7.99 5.83 -11.55
C ALA A 155 -7.61 4.38 -11.18
N GLY A 156 -8.55 3.55 -10.70
CA GLY A 156 -8.34 2.15 -10.37
C GLY A 156 -7.93 1.87 -8.92
N SER A 157 -8.38 2.72 -7.97
CA SER A 157 -8.22 2.44 -6.54
C SER A 157 -9.00 1.20 -6.11
N ASP A 158 -8.39 0.32 -5.35
CA ASP A 158 -9.06 -0.83 -4.74
C ASP A 158 -9.64 -0.49 -3.36
N ILE A 159 -9.08 0.51 -2.68
CA ILE A 159 -9.48 0.92 -1.33
C ILE A 159 -9.54 2.45 -1.26
N VAL A 160 -10.69 3.01 -0.93
CA VAL A 160 -10.86 4.43 -0.63
C VAL A 160 -11.12 4.65 0.87
N ARG A 161 -10.76 5.84 1.37
CA ARG A 161 -10.86 6.17 2.80
C ARG A 161 -11.76 7.38 3.01
N VAL A 162 -13.03 7.16 3.34
CA VAL A 162 -14.00 8.23 3.56
C VAL A 162 -14.06 8.58 5.05
N GLY A 163 -13.61 9.78 5.40
CA GLY A 163 -13.62 10.31 6.77
C GLY A 163 -14.61 11.45 6.93
N THR A 164 -14.26 12.64 6.46
CA THR A 164 -15.08 13.84 6.62
C THR A 164 -16.45 13.75 5.97
N GLY A 165 -16.59 12.96 4.91
CA GLY A 165 -17.87 12.69 4.26
C GLY A 165 -18.87 11.93 5.15
N ILE A 166 -18.38 11.18 6.17
CA ILE A 166 -19.19 10.40 7.09
C ILE A 166 -19.27 11.07 8.46
N PHE A 167 -18.13 11.56 8.99
CA PHE A 167 -18.00 12.03 10.36
C PHE A 167 -18.01 13.56 10.49
N GLY A 168 -18.12 14.29 9.38
CA GLY A 168 -18.03 15.75 9.36
C GLY A 168 -16.59 16.27 9.51
N SER A 169 -16.44 17.58 9.44
CA SER A 169 -15.15 18.25 9.57
C SER A 169 -14.63 18.20 11.00
N ARG A 170 -13.30 18.05 11.16
CA ARG A 170 -12.67 18.11 12.49
C ARG A 170 -12.84 19.50 13.08
N PRO A 171 -13.24 19.63 14.37
CA PRO A 171 -13.23 20.92 15.03
C PRO A 171 -11.82 21.50 15.04
N GLN A 172 -11.69 22.76 14.65
CA GLN A 172 -10.41 23.46 14.76
C GLN A 172 -10.02 23.57 16.22
N LYS A 173 -8.80 23.14 16.59
CA LYS A 173 -8.26 23.48 17.90
C LYS A 173 -8.16 25.01 17.98
N LYS A 174 -8.95 25.60 18.89
CA LYS A 174 -8.69 26.99 19.28
C LYS A 174 -7.27 27.05 19.83
N ALA A 175 -6.45 27.90 19.23
CA ALA A 175 -5.11 28.22 19.70
C ALA A 175 -5.18 28.87 21.09
#